data_06229f6ff067d7fe967b359a6d923ea9
#
_entry.id   06229f6ff067d7fe967b359a6d923ea9
#
_cell.length_a   1.000
_cell.length_b   1.000
_cell.length_c   1.000
_cell.angle_alpha   90.00
_cell.angle_beta   90.00
_cell.angle_gamma   90.00
#
_symmetry.space_group_name_H-M   'P 1'
#
loop_
_entity.id
_entity.type
_entity.pdbx_description
1 polymer ?
#
loop_
_entity_poly.entity_id
_entity_poly.type
_entity_poly.pdbx_seq_one_letter_code
_entity_poly.pdbx_strand_id
1 'polypeptide(L)'
;MRSLLHIGRISIAAGLLLAPLALAGELSAVTIDFAPPVTTKLQRYGTAETAALRAAILAALARETGRVAMPASLAVTVMVQDLAPTHPTRQQVSDDPAVDAVRTKYLGGAALIGYVRDAKQHVVAVVTYRHFAPTLVQGSASLDPWADARLAIDQFAAKLAAACRDLPASESLRSGERDRVGTNRARTT
;
A
#
# COMPACT_ATOMS: atom_id res chain seq x y z
N MET A 1 32.13 -69.26 10.29
CA MET A 1 32.12 -68.75 8.93
C MET A 1 31.63 -67.28 8.99
N ARG A 2 32.52 -66.31 8.72
CA ARG A 2 32.31 -64.89 8.88
C ARG A 2 31.85 -64.29 7.57
N SER A 3 30.70 -63.59 7.52
CA SER A 3 30.22 -62.77 6.39
C SER A 3 30.32 -61.31 6.77
N LEU A 4 31.17 -60.57 6.02
CA LEU A 4 31.36 -59.14 6.10
C LEU A 4 30.30 -58.44 5.24
N LEU A 5 29.46 -57.58 5.90
CA LEU A 5 28.57 -56.68 5.20
C LEU A 5 29.37 -55.38 4.87
N HIS A 6 29.48 -55.05 3.60
CA HIS A 6 29.96 -53.75 3.10
C HIS A 6 28.78 -52.77 3.10
N ILE A 7 28.86 -51.75 3.93
CA ILE A 7 27.92 -50.61 3.93
C ILE A 7 28.49 -49.51 3.01
N GLY A 8 27.89 -49.40 1.83
CA GLY A 8 28.21 -48.30 0.91
C GLY A 8 27.66 -46.94 1.41
N ARG A 9 28.52 -45.97 1.60
CA ARG A 9 28.16 -44.57 1.91
C ARG A 9 27.72 -43.86 0.62
N ILE A 10 26.46 -43.54 0.51
CA ILE A 10 25.91 -42.65 -0.52
C ILE A 10 26.02 -41.23 0.01
N SER A 11 26.94 -40.43 -0.52
CA SER A 11 27.02 -38.98 -0.25
C SER A 11 26.05 -38.26 -1.19
N ILE A 12 24.98 -37.74 -0.63
CA ILE A 12 24.04 -36.84 -1.33
C ILE A 12 24.60 -35.42 -1.17
N ALA A 13 25.18 -34.88 -2.23
CA ALA A 13 25.51 -33.46 -2.31
C ALA A 13 24.24 -32.66 -2.57
N ALA A 14 23.69 -32.02 -1.51
CA ALA A 14 22.60 -31.07 -1.63
C ALA A 14 23.13 -29.75 -2.17
N GLY A 15 23.00 -29.53 -3.48
CA GLY A 15 23.24 -28.24 -4.11
C GLY A 15 22.17 -27.23 -3.69
N LEU A 16 22.54 -26.29 -2.83
CA LEU A 16 21.70 -25.15 -2.44
C LEU A 16 21.67 -24.16 -3.61
N LEU A 17 20.61 -24.21 -4.42
CA LEU A 17 20.30 -23.18 -5.41
C LEU A 17 19.79 -21.94 -4.63
N LEU A 18 20.70 -21.00 -4.35
CA LEU A 18 20.30 -19.65 -3.94
C LEU A 18 19.69 -18.95 -5.17
N ALA A 19 18.37 -18.97 -5.26
CA ALA A 19 17.67 -18.07 -6.16
C ALA A 19 17.93 -16.62 -5.70
N PRO A 20 18.31 -15.69 -6.61
CA PRO A 20 18.39 -14.28 -6.22
C PRO A 20 17.00 -13.83 -5.84
N LEU A 21 16.80 -13.45 -4.57
CA LEU A 21 15.64 -12.65 -4.17
C LEU A 21 15.74 -11.33 -4.96
N ALA A 22 14.91 -11.19 -5.98
CA ALA A 22 14.66 -9.89 -6.58
C ALA A 22 14.14 -8.99 -5.45
N LEU A 23 14.93 -8.02 -5.02
CA LEU A 23 14.50 -6.92 -4.17
C LEU A 23 13.48 -6.12 -4.98
N ALA A 24 12.19 -6.51 -4.88
CA ALA A 24 11.10 -5.64 -5.21
C ALA A 24 11.24 -4.42 -4.28
N GLY A 25 11.38 -3.23 -4.85
CA GLY A 25 11.54 -2.00 -4.06
C GLY A 25 10.32 -1.82 -3.16
N GLU A 26 10.48 -2.12 -1.88
CA GLU A 26 9.45 -1.85 -0.88
C GLU A 26 9.47 -0.37 -0.53
N LEU A 27 8.28 0.23 -0.36
CA LEU A 27 8.18 1.54 0.26
C LEU A 27 8.82 1.48 1.64
N SER A 28 9.72 2.41 1.96
CA SER A 28 10.44 2.42 3.23
C SER A 28 9.51 2.61 4.44
N ALA A 29 8.39 3.31 4.27
CA ALA A 29 7.34 3.46 5.28
C ALA A 29 6.00 3.85 4.63
N VAL A 30 4.91 3.27 5.11
CA VAL A 30 3.54 3.69 4.78
C VAL A 30 2.81 4.05 6.07
N THR A 31 2.31 5.29 6.14
CA THR A 31 1.47 5.79 7.23
C THR A 31 0.06 6.03 6.69
N ILE A 32 -0.97 5.63 7.45
CA ILE A 32 -2.37 5.87 7.08
C ILE A 32 -3.03 6.64 8.19
N ASP A 33 -3.58 7.80 7.85
CA ASP A 33 -4.30 8.69 8.74
C ASP A 33 -5.74 8.88 8.26
N PHE A 34 -6.64 9.13 9.20
CA PHE A 34 -8.03 9.47 8.93
C PHE A 34 -8.29 10.90 9.38
N ALA A 35 -8.88 11.71 8.50
CA ALA A 35 -9.28 13.05 8.85
C ALA A 35 -10.30 13.05 10.03
N PRO A 36 -10.34 14.08 10.88
CA PRO A 36 -11.23 14.11 12.04
C PRO A 36 -12.71 13.78 11.73
N PRO A 37 -13.32 14.29 10.63
CA PRO A 37 -14.68 13.92 10.27
C PRO A 37 -14.83 12.42 9.95
N VAL A 38 -13.81 11.80 9.34
CA VAL A 38 -13.80 10.36 9.02
C VAL A 38 -13.67 9.53 10.29
N THR A 39 -12.80 9.94 11.22
CA THR A 39 -12.65 9.28 12.52
C THR A 39 -13.99 9.25 13.27
N THR A 40 -14.73 10.37 13.30
CA THR A 40 -16.07 10.43 13.91
C THR A 40 -17.06 9.49 13.22
N LYS A 41 -17.03 9.40 11.88
CA LYS A 41 -17.89 8.44 11.14
C LYS A 41 -17.52 6.99 11.48
N LEU A 42 -16.23 6.67 11.53
CA LEU A 42 -15.74 5.32 11.83
C LEU A 42 -16.15 4.83 13.23
N GLN A 43 -16.28 5.71 14.20
CA GLN A 43 -16.81 5.37 15.53
C GLN A 43 -18.25 4.81 15.45
N ARG A 44 -19.07 5.32 14.52
CA ARG A 44 -20.45 4.86 14.30
C ARG A 44 -20.51 3.60 13.45
N TYR A 45 -19.51 3.37 12.61
CA TYR A 45 -19.45 2.18 11.74
C TYR A 45 -18.93 0.94 12.48
N GLY A 46 -18.23 1.13 13.59
CA GLY A 46 -17.64 0.07 14.41
C GLY A 46 -16.10 0.08 14.36
N THR A 47 -15.47 -0.30 15.46
CA THR A 47 -14.01 -0.24 15.61
C THR A 47 -13.28 -1.22 14.67
N ALA A 48 -13.90 -2.37 14.36
CA ALA A 48 -13.35 -3.36 13.43
C ALA A 48 -13.21 -2.79 12.01
N GLU A 49 -14.08 -1.85 11.60
CA GLU A 49 -14.08 -1.27 10.26
C GLU A 49 -12.84 -0.41 10.02
N THR A 50 -12.36 0.30 11.04
CA THR A 50 -11.12 1.09 10.94
C THR A 50 -9.91 0.21 10.63
N ALA A 51 -9.79 -0.93 11.29
CA ALA A 51 -8.71 -1.89 11.05
C ALA A 51 -8.83 -2.53 9.66
N ALA A 52 -10.05 -2.91 9.24
CA ALA A 52 -10.30 -3.49 7.94
C ALA A 52 -9.97 -2.53 6.78
N LEU A 53 -10.35 -1.26 6.91
CA LEU A 53 -10.05 -0.23 5.91
C LEU A 53 -8.56 0.08 5.85
N ARG A 54 -7.89 0.18 6.99
CA ARG A 54 -6.42 0.35 7.04
C ARG A 54 -5.72 -0.82 6.34
N ALA A 55 -6.12 -2.06 6.63
CA ALA A 55 -5.59 -3.25 5.98
C ALA A 55 -5.86 -3.25 4.46
N ALA A 56 -7.04 -2.82 4.02
CA ALA A 56 -7.39 -2.71 2.61
C ALA A 56 -6.49 -1.70 1.86
N ILE A 57 -6.23 -0.53 2.46
CA ILE A 57 -5.34 0.48 1.89
C ILE A 57 -3.92 -0.06 1.78
N LEU A 58 -3.39 -0.68 2.85
CA LEU A 58 -2.04 -1.27 2.85
C LEU A 58 -1.91 -2.36 1.79
N ALA A 59 -2.90 -3.26 1.68
CA ALA A 59 -2.89 -4.33 0.70
C ALA A 59 -2.96 -3.80 -0.74
N ALA A 60 -3.77 -2.77 -1.01
CA ALA A 60 -3.86 -2.14 -2.32
C ALA A 60 -2.53 -1.47 -2.70
N LEU A 61 -1.93 -0.71 -1.78
CA LEU A 61 -0.62 -0.10 -1.99
C LEU A 61 0.46 -1.16 -2.25
N ALA A 62 0.58 -2.18 -1.41
CA ALA A 62 1.57 -3.25 -1.58
C ALA A 62 1.42 -3.96 -2.93
N ARG A 63 0.19 -4.24 -3.36
CA ARG A 63 -0.10 -4.87 -4.65
C ARG A 63 0.36 -4.00 -5.83
N GLU A 64 0.05 -2.70 -5.81
CA GLU A 64 0.38 -1.81 -6.92
C GLU A 64 1.86 -1.41 -6.93
N THR A 65 2.47 -1.18 -5.77
CA THR A 65 3.91 -0.89 -5.68
C THR A 65 4.78 -2.11 -5.98
N GLY A 66 4.32 -3.32 -5.66
CA GLY A 66 5.01 -4.56 -6.04
C GLY A 66 5.04 -4.83 -7.55
N ARG A 67 4.21 -4.13 -8.34
CA ARG A 67 4.18 -4.22 -9.81
C ARG A 67 5.12 -3.25 -10.51
N VAL A 68 5.67 -2.29 -9.80
CA VAL A 68 6.54 -1.25 -10.35
C VAL A 68 7.84 -1.19 -9.58
N ALA A 69 8.94 -0.89 -10.28
CA ALA A 69 10.22 -0.65 -9.62
C ALA A 69 10.13 0.71 -8.89
N MET A 70 10.02 0.65 -7.57
CA MET A 70 9.94 1.84 -6.71
C MET A 70 11.34 2.20 -6.19
N PRO A 71 11.67 3.50 -6.10
CA PRO A 71 12.86 3.92 -5.35
C PRO A 71 12.72 3.52 -3.88
N ALA A 72 13.68 2.77 -3.33
CA ALA A 72 13.64 2.25 -1.96
C ALA A 72 13.63 3.32 -0.84
N SER A 73 13.79 4.59 -1.19
CA SER A 73 13.89 5.71 -0.25
C SER A 73 12.59 6.52 -0.09
N LEU A 74 11.50 6.08 -0.72
CA LEU A 74 10.24 6.81 -0.65
C LEU A 74 9.40 6.39 0.56
N ALA A 75 8.84 7.38 1.27
CA ALA A 75 7.83 7.21 2.29
C ALA A 75 6.49 7.75 1.79
N VAL A 76 5.39 7.08 2.15
CA VAL A 76 4.03 7.47 1.75
C VAL A 76 3.18 7.71 2.97
N THR A 77 2.52 8.87 3.03
CA THR A 77 1.44 9.15 3.99
C THR A 77 0.13 9.22 3.24
N VAL A 78 -0.83 8.39 3.59
CA VAL A 78 -2.19 8.41 3.04
C VAL A 78 -3.14 9.02 4.05
N MET A 79 -3.83 10.09 3.66
CA MET A 79 -4.91 10.72 4.42
C MET A 79 -6.25 10.35 3.81
N VAL A 80 -7.10 9.67 4.56
CA VAL A 80 -8.50 9.42 4.17
C VAL A 80 -9.33 10.64 4.57
N GLN A 81 -9.78 11.41 3.57
CA GLN A 81 -10.50 12.67 3.77
C GLN A 81 -12.00 12.49 3.92
N ASP A 82 -12.56 11.51 3.21
CA ASP A 82 -13.99 11.19 3.28
C ASP A 82 -14.20 9.70 3.01
N LEU A 83 -15.27 9.16 3.59
CA LEU A 83 -15.58 7.75 3.52
C LEU A 83 -17.08 7.53 3.74
N ALA A 84 -17.69 6.69 2.91
CA ALA A 84 -19.06 6.23 3.07
C ALA A 84 -19.16 4.74 2.71
N PRO A 85 -19.91 3.94 3.48
CA PRO A 85 -20.18 2.55 3.13
C PRO A 85 -21.18 2.47 1.98
N THR A 86 -21.18 1.35 1.24
CA THR A 86 -22.17 1.00 0.22
C THR A 86 -23.38 0.34 0.85
N HIS A 87 -23.16 -0.48 1.88
CA HIS A 87 -24.18 -1.14 2.68
C HIS A 87 -23.95 -0.89 4.16
N PRO A 88 -24.98 -1.07 5.01
CA PRO A 88 -24.81 -0.93 6.44
C PRO A 88 -23.71 -1.85 6.98
N THR A 89 -22.92 -1.31 7.90
CA THR A 89 -21.96 -2.10 8.68
C THR A 89 -22.70 -2.94 9.71
N ARG A 90 -22.03 -3.94 10.27
CA ARG A 90 -22.59 -4.78 11.36
C ARG A 90 -23.02 -3.93 12.54
N GLN A 91 -22.26 -2.90 12.88
CA GLN A 91 -22.60 -2.00 13.98
C GLN A 91 -23.90 -1.25 13.71
N GLN A 92 -24.05 -0.67 12.51
CA GLN A 92 -25.25 0.05 12.13
C GLN A 92 -26.53 -0.82 12.17
N VAL A 93 -26.41 -2.07 11.72
CA VAL A 93 -27.52 -3.04 11.81
C VAL A 93 -27.82 -3.42 13.26
N SER A 94 -26.80 -3.52 14.11
CA SER A 94 -26.97 -3.80 15.54
C SER A 94 -27.60 -2.65 16.30
N ASP A 95 -27.25 -1.41 15.93
CA ASP A 95 -27.72 -0.19 16.61
C ASP A 95 -29.14 0.19 16.21
N ASP A 96 -29.56 -0.17 14.98
CA ASP A 96 -30.89 0.15 14.45
C ASP A 96 -31.53 -1.08 13.77
N PRO A 97 -32.47 -1.77 14.44
CA PRO A 97 -33.18 -2.93 13.90
C PRO A 97 -34.02 -2.64 12.62
N ALA A 98 -34.30 -1.35 12.33
CA ALA A 98 -35.01 -0.96 11.10
C ALA A 98 -34.07 -0.97 9.87
N VAL A 99 -32.76 -1.03 10.08
CA VAL A 99 -31.76 -1.07 9.00
C VAL A 99 -31.61 -2.51 8.49
N ASP A 100 -32.03 -2.73 7.25
CA ASP A 100 -31.87 -4.03 6.57
C ASP A 100 -30.49 -4.09 5.90
N ALA A 101 -29.65 -5.03 6.32
CA ALA A 101 -28.29 -5.21 5.81
C ALA A 101 -28.20 -5.46 4.29
N VAL A 102 -29.24 -6.04 3.70
CA VAL A 102 -29.28 -6.42 2.27
C VAL A 102 -29.98 -5.36 1.42
N ARG A 103 -31.12 -4.84 1.92
CA ARG A 103 -31.96 -3.92 1.16
C ARG A 103 -31.52 -2.46 1.29
N THR A 104 -30.91 -2.10 2.44
CA THR A 104 -30.42 -0.73 2.65
C THR A 104 -29.14 -0.53 1.85
N LYS A 105 -29.11 0.50 1.02
CA LYS A 105 -27.96 0.84 0.18
C LYS A 105 -27.66 2.34 0.28
N TYR A 106 -26.39 2.68 0.31
CA TYR A 106 -25.89 4.04 0.38
C TYR A 106 -25.04 4.39 -0.85
N LEU A 107 -24.75 5.67 -1.04
CA LEU A 107 -23.76 6.14 -2.01
C LEU A 107 -22.35 5.95 -1.43
N GLY A 108 -21.84 4.73 -1.54
CA GLY A 108 -20.54 4.35 -1.03
C GLY A 108 -19.38 4.99 -1.77
N GLY A 109 -18.23 5.03 -1.14
CA GLY A 109 -17.00 5.53 -1.76
C GLY A 109 -15.99 6.08 -0.77
N ALA A 110 -14.89 6.63 -1.32
CA ALA A 110 -13.84 7.26 -0.53
C ALA A 110 -13.19 8.43 -1.26
N ALA A 111 -12.59 9.35 -0.46
CA ALA A 111 -11.69 10.40 -0.91
C ALA A 111 -10.36 10.27 -0.16
N LEU A 112 -9.25 10.17 -0.90
CA LEU A 112 -7.91 9.95 -0.36
C LEU A 112 -6.91 10.96 -0.94
N ILE A 113 -5.93 11.33 -0.12
CA ILE A 113 -4.73 12.07 -0.55
C ILE A 113 -3.51 11.27 -0.13
N GLY A 114 -2.57 11.08 -1.04
CA GLY A 114 -1.26 10.50 -0.79
C GLY A 114 -0.17 11.55 -0.92
N TYR A 115 0.67 11.65 0.09
CA TYR A 115 1.88 12.46 0.09
C TYR A 115 3.08 11.53 -0.05
N VAL A 116 3.82 11.65 -1.13
CA VAL A 116 5.07 10.91 -1.34
C VAL A 116 6.23 11.80 -0.91
N ARG A 117 7.10 11.28 -0.05
CA ARG A 117 8.25 11.98 0.50
C ARG A 117 9.55 11.25 0.12
N ASP A 118 10.59 12.03 -0.13
CA ASP A 118 11.95 11.50 -0.32
C ASP A 118 12.62 11.19 1.03
N ALA A 119 13.86 10.70 0.98
CA ALA A 119 14.67 10.41 2.17
C ALA A 119 14.92 11.65 3.06
N LYS A 120 14.81 12.86 2.49
CA LYS A 120 14.95 14.14 3.21
C LYS A 120 13.62 14.67 3.73
N GLN A 121 12.54 13.88 3.62
CA GLN A 121 11.18 14.25 4.02
C GLN A 121 10.53 15.37 3.18
N HIS A 122 11.11 15.74 2.04
CA HIS A 122 10.45 16.67 1.11
C HIS A 122 9.30 15.95 0.40
N VAL A 123 8.18 16.64 0.22
CA VAL A 123 7.06 16.14 -0.58
C VAL A 123 7.46 16.23 -2.05
N VAL A 124 7.62 15.09 -2.71
CA VAL A 124 8.01 14.97 -4.12
C VAL A 124 6.83 14.67 -5.04
N ALA A 125 5.73 14.17 -4.49
CA ALA A 125 4.46 14.03 -5.22
C ALA A 125 3.27 14.11 -4.26
N VAL A 126 2.13 14.58 -4.79
CA VAL A 126 0.83 14.56 -4.12
C VAL A 126 -0.18 13.94 -5.08
N VAL A 127 -0.87 12.91 -4.62
CA VAL A 127 -1.90 12.21 -5.39
C VAL A 127 -3.23 12.34 -4.68
N THR A 128 -4.23 12.90 -5.34
CA THR A 128 -5.59 13.00 -4.83
C THR A 128 -6.52 12.13 -5.66
N TYR A 129 -7.39 11.40 -5.02
CA TYR A 129 -8.42 10.62 -5.68
C TYR A 129 -9.72 10.64 -4.88
N ARG A 130 -10.83 10.80 -5.58
CA ARG A 130 -12.18 10.79 -5.02
C ARG A 130 -13.08 9.99 -5.94
N HIS A 131 -13.77 9.02 -5.37
CA HIS A 131 -14.85 8.30 -6.04
C HIS A 131 -15.96 7.97 -5.05
N PHE A 132 -17.18 8.32 -5.40
CA PHE A 132 -18.41 7.89 -4.73
C PHE A 132 -19.40 7.48 -5.81
N ALA A 133 -20.20 6.46 -5.54
CA ALA A 133 -21.24 6.03 -6.46
C ALA A 133 -22.19 7.21 -6.73
N PRO A 134 -22.41 7.59 -8.00
CA PRO A 134 -23.24 8.76 -8.33
C PRO A 134 -24.73 8.50 -8.08
N THR A 135 -25.15 7.23 -8.11
CA THR A 135 -26.52 6.79 -7.85
C THR A 135 -26.51 5.43 -7.14
N LEU A 136 -27.60 5.10 -6.44
CA LEU A 136 -27.74 3.78 -5.80
C LEU A 136 -27.73 2.60 -6.79
N VAL A 137 -28.13 2.84 -8.02
CA VAL A 137 -28.15 1.82 -9.10
C VAL A 137 -26.75 1.55 -9.63
N GLN A 138 -25.90 2.59 -9.68
CA GLN A 138 -24.53 2.50 -10.22
C GLN A 138 -23.49 2.12 -9.15
N GLY A 139 -23.90 2.04 -7.87
CA GLY A 139 -23.04 1.51 -6.81
C GLY A 139 -22.84 0.01 -6.95
N SER A 140 -21.81 -0.51 -6.29
CA SER A 140 -21.46 -1.93 -6.31
C SER A 140 -22.67 -2.83 -5.98
N ALA A 141 -22.80 -3.94 -6.70
CA ALA A 141 -23.76 -5.00 -6.39
C ALA A 141 -23.30 -5.92 -5.25
N SER A 142 -22.04 -5.76 -4.80
CA SER A 142 -21.49 -6.52 -3.68
C SER A 142 -22.17 -6.16 -2.36
N LEU A 143 -22.40 -7.16 -1.50
CA LEU A 143 -22.89 -6.97 -0.13
C LEU A 143 -21.78 -6.55 0.86
N ASP A 144 -20.54 -6.41 0.39
CA ASP A 144 -19.46 -5.83 1.22
C ASP A 144 -19.82 -4.37 1.55
N PRO A 145 -19.90 -4.00 2.84
CA PRO A 145 -20.20 -2.62 3.25
C PRO A 145 -19.28 -1.58 2.61
N TRP A 146 -18.07 -1.96 2.24
CA TRP A 146 -17.04 -1.07 1.72
C TRP A 146 -16.72 -1.26 0.23
N ALA A 147 -17.59 -1.90 -0.54
CA ALA A 147 -17.31 -2.26 -1.93
C ALA A 147 -16.90 -1.05 -2.79
N ASP A 148 -17.64 0.06 -2.77
CA ASP A 148 -17.31 1.26 -3.54
C ASP A 148 -16.08 1.99 -2.97
N ALA A 149 -15.88 1.95 -1.66
CA ALA A 149 -14.69 2.50 -1.02
C ALA A 149 -13.44 1.70 -1.38
N ARG A 150 -13.52 0.37 -1.45
CA ARG A 150 -12.42 -0.49 -1.93
C ARG A 150 -12.06 -0.20 -3.37
N LEU A 151 -13.05 -0.01 -4.24
CA LEU A 151 -12.81 0.41 -5.63
C LEU A 151 -12.05 1.74 -5.69
N ALA A 152 -12.46 2.72 -4.86
CA ALA A 152 -11.76 4.00 -4.77
C ALA A 152 -10.31 3.84 -4.26
N ILE A 153 -10.09 2.98 -3.25
CA ILE A 153 -8.77 2.67 -2.70
C ILE A 153 -7.87 2.02 -3.76
N ASP A 154 -8.39 1.07 -4.55
CA ASP A 154 -7.63 0.39 -5.60
C ASP A 154 -7.19 1.37 -6.70
N GLN A 155 -8.10 2.22 -7.16
CA GLN A 155 -7.80 3.25 -8.15
C GLN A 155 -6.80 4.30 -7.64
N PHE A 156 -6.94 4.69 -6.37
CA PHE A 156 -5.99 5.57 -5.71
C PHE A 156 -4.59 4.94 -5.66
N ALA A 157 -4.49 3.68 -5.23
CA ALA A 157 -3.22 2.96 -5.13
C ALA A 157 -2.51 2.85 -6.49
N ALA A 158 -3.26 2.55 -7.57
CA ALA A 158 -2.73 2.51 -8.93
C ALA A 158 -2.18 3.86 -9.38
N LYS A 159 -2.92 4.97 -9.11
CA LYS A 159 -2.47 6.33 -9.42
C LYS A 159 -1.23 6.72 -8.63
N LEU A 160 -1.17 6.34 -7.35
CA LEU A 160 -0.02 6.63 -6.49
C LEU A 160 1.22 5.86 -6.95
N ALA A 161 1.09 4.57 -7.29
CA ALA A 161 2.17 3.78 -7.84
C ALA A 161 2.70 4.36 -9.18
N ALA A 162 1.80 4.82 -10.06
CA ALA A 162 2.17 5.50 -11.29
C ALA A 162 2.96 6.78 -11.01
N ALA A 163 2.47 7.64 -10.10
CA ALA A 163 3.16 8.87 -9.72
C ALA A 163 4.56 8.60 -9.15
N CYS A 164 4.71 7.56 -8.32
CA CYS A 164 6.02 7.18 -7.78
C CYS A 164 6.99 6.67 -8.87
N ARG A 165 6.50 5.91 -9.83
CA ARG A 165 7.31 5.42 -10.97
C ARG A 165 7.82 6.57 -11.84
N ASP A 166 6.97 7.59 -12.04
CA ASP A 166 7.27 8.72 -12.92
C ASP A 166 8.16 9.78 -12.25
N LEU A 167 8.51 9.61 -10.95
CA LEU A 167 9.49 10.45 -10.29
C LEU A 167 10.87 10.27 -10.92
N PRO A 168 11.59 11.37 -11.23
CA PRO A 168 12.96 11.28 -11.73
C PRO A 168 13.79 10.51 -10.70
N ALA A 169 14.53 9.50 -11.15
CA ALA A 169 15.50 8.79 -10.31
C ALA A 169 16.42 9.84 -9.70
N SER A 170 16.30 10.05 -8.38
CA SER A 170 16.92 11.17 -7.66
C SER A 170 18.39 11.31 -8.05
N GLU A 171 18.82 12.50 -8.38
CA GLU A 171 20.22 12.90 -8.66
C GLU A 171 21.19 12.63 -7.49
N SER A 172 20.78 11.84 -6.51
CA SER A 172 21.57 11.49 -5.31
C SER A 172 22.88 10.75 -5.60
N LEU A 173 23.05 10.22 -6.81
CA LEU A 173 24.32 9.59 -7.22
C LEU A 173 25.32 10.55 -7.89
N ARG A 174 24.88 11.73 -8.33
CA ARG A 174 25.78 12.67 -8.99
C ARG A 174 26.50 13.64 -8.05
N SER A 175 26.01 13.84 -6.84
CA SER A 175 26.70 14.70 -5.85
C SER A 175 27.90 14.02 -5.20
N GLY A 176 27.90 12.69 -5.05
CA GLY A 176 29.01 11.95 -4.45
C GLY A 176 30.21 11.75 -5.38
N GLU A 177 30.03 11.91 -6.69
CA GLU A 177 31.10 11.73 -7.67
C GLU A 177 31.89 13.01 -7.92
N ARG A 178 31.27 14.18 -7.76
CA ARG A 178 31.98 15.47 -7.95
C ARG A 178 32.95 15.78 -6.82
N ASP A 179 32.69 15.34 -5.60
CA ASP A 179 33.60 15.55 -4.47
C ASP A 179 34.82 14.62 -4.48
N ARG A 180 34.77 13.48 -5.20
CA ARG A 180 35.91 12.58 -5.32
C ARG A 180 36.92 12.98 -6.38
N VAL A 181 36.55 13.80 -7.36
CA VAL A 181 37.44 14.26 -8.44
C VAL A 181 38.24 15.50 -8.02
N GLY A 182 37.79 16.24 -7.01
CA GLY A 182 38.46 17.46 -6.54
C GLY A 182 39.72 17.25 -5.66
N THR A 183 39.85 16.08 -5.04
CA THR A 183 40.91 15.86 -4.00
C THR A 183 42.19 15.23 -4.54
N ASN A 184 42.28 14.90 -5.83
CA ASN A 184 43.47 14.20 -6.38
C ASN A 184 44.41 15.12 -7.19
N ARG A 185 44.23 16.48 -7.12
CA ARG A 185 45.05 17.43 -7.89
C ARG A 185 45.99 18.32 -7.05
N ALA A 186 46.18 18.00 -5.77
CA ALA A 186 47.03 18.79 -4.88
C ALA A 186 48.14 17.98 -4.21
N ARG A 187 48.81 17.09 -4.97
CA ARG A 187 50.05 16.46 -4.53
C ARG A 187 50.95 16.15 -5.74
N THR A 188 51.49 17.21 -6.33
CA THR A 188 52.74 17.16 -7.12
C THR A 188 53.27 18.56 -7.32
N THR A 189 54.03 19.04 -6.36
CA THR A 189 55.17 19.95 -6.50
C THR A 189 56.11 19.73 -5.32
#